data_5c67d91d28f84618117b06c1c42dfd18
#
_entry.id   5c67d91d28f84618117b06c1c42dfd18
#
_cell.length_a   1.000
_cell.length_b   1.000
_cell.length_c   1.000
_cell.angle_alpha   90.00
_cell.angle_beta   90.00
_cell.angle_gamma   90.00
#
_symmetry.space_group_name_H-M   'P 1'
#
loop_
_entity.id
_entity.type
_entity.pdbx_description
1 polymer ?
#
loop_
_entity_poly.entity_id
_entity_poly.type
_entity_poly.pdbx_seq_one_letter_code
_entity_poly.pdbx_strand_id
1 'polypeptide(L)'
;MQIACRSAVRGYLPTSIAALTVFCAASSAAPAPSPQPTYTIPTIDLSHDTGHQIVVDREAGQYLGHPTTVLLEDNKTMLIVYPKGHGRGAIVYKRSRDGGLTWSNRLPTPLSWETSHEVPTLHRVVDAQGRKRIIMFSGLYPIRMAVTEDDGKTWSELKPIGNFGGVVTMASVIALK
;
A
#
# COMPACT_ATOMS: atom_id res chain seq x y z
N MET A 1 -47.03 0.82 -7.24
CA MET A 1 -48.31 1.28 -6.70
C MET A 1 -48.46 2.73 -7.11
N GLN A 2 -49.19 2.91 -8.22
CA GLN A 2 -49.49 4.21 -8.80
C GLN A 2 -50.67 4.79 -8.07
N ILE A 3 -50.64 6.07 -7.71
CA ILE A 3 -51.84 6.81 -7.38
C ILE A 3 -51.82 8.08 -8.24
N ALA A 4 -52.72 8.07 -9.19
CA ALA A 4 -53.12 9.23 -9.96
C ALA A 4 -54.17 10.01 -9.18
N CYS A 5 -54.10 11.34 -9.17
CA CYS A 5 -55.20 12.17 -8.82
C CYS A 5 -55.38 13.24 -9.89
N ARG A 6 -56.45 13.10 -10.64
CA ARG A 6 -57.03 14.15 -11.53
C ARG A 6 -57.96 15.00 -10.71
N SER A 7 -57.92 16.28 -10.91
CA SER A 7 -59.13 17.11 -10.82
C SER A 7 -58.99 18.35 -11.68
N ALA A 8 -60.01 18.54 -12.47
CA ALA A 8 -60.19 19.61 -13.45
C ALA A 8 -60.92 20.79 -12.80
N VAL A 9 -60.81 21.89 -13.47
CA VAL A 9 -61.90 22.81 -13.86
C VAL A 9 -61.80 24.27 -13.41
N ARG A 10 -61.95 25.05 -14.46
CA ARG A 10 -62.56 26.38 -14.67
C ARG A 10 -61.63 27.58 -14.67
N GLY A 11 -61.67 28.08 -15.85
CA GLY A 11 -61.21 29.26 -16.43
C GLY A 11 -61.82 30.58 -15.92
N TYR A 12 -61.03 31.58 -16.01
CA TYR A 12 -61.41 32.99 -16.23
C TYR A 12 -60.20 33.67 -16.96
N LEU A 13 -60.52 34.32 -18.07
CA LEU A 13 -59.73 35.31 -18.79
C LEU A 13 -60.39 36.70 -18.49
N PRO A 14 -59.75 37.82 -18.81
CA PRO A 14 -58.32 38.18 -18.93
C PRO A 14 -58.00 39.48 -18.17
N THR A 15 -56.80 39.74 -17.89
CA THR A 15 -56.21 41.09 -17.80
C THR A 15 -54.77 41.07 -18.13
N SER A 16 -54.41 41.76 -19.21
CA SER A 16 -53.05 41.89 -19.71
C SER A 16 -52.24 42.74 -18.74
N ILE A 17 -51.30 42.09 -18.06
CA ILE A 17 -50.22 42.75 -17.33
C ILE A 17 -48.95 42.54 -18.13
N ALA A 18 -48.42 43.61 -18.72
CA ALA A 18 -47.11 43.62 -19.36
C ALA A 18 -46.06 43.39 -18.28
N ALA A 19 -45.50 42.18 -18.22
CA ALA A 19 -44.37 41.87 -17.35
C ALA A 19 -43.07 42.36 -18.02
N LEU A 20 -42.49 43.38 -17.43
CA LEU A 20 -41.17 43.89 -17.78
C LEU A 20 -40.12 42.88 -17.26
N THR A 21 -39.67 41.99 -18.10
CA THR A 21 -38.59 41.06 -17.78
C THR A 21 -37.23 41.78 -17.77
N VAL A 22 -36.75 42.11 -16.58
CA VAL A 22 -35.37 42.58 -16.38
C VAL A 22 -34.46 41.34 -16.51
N PHE A 23 -33.74 41.27 -17.64
CA PHE A 23 -32.66 40.28 -17.80
C PHE A 23 -31.48 40.73 -16.97
N CYS A 24 -31.30 40.17 -15.77
CA CYS A 24 -30.02 40.22 -15.07
C CYS A 24 -29.05 39.28 -15.78
N ALA A 25 -28.15 39.82 -16.59
CA ALA A 25 -27.01 39.12 -17.11
C ALA A 25 -26.05 38.80 -15.93
N ALA A 26 -26.13 37.58 -15.43
CA ALA A 26 -25.12 37.10 -14.50
C ALA A 26 -23.80 36.95 -15.25
N SER A 27 -22.89 37.89 -15.05
CA SER A 27 -21.48 37.76 -15.46
C SER A 27 -20.89 36.58 -14.66
N SER A 28 -20.78 35.43 -15.30
CA SER A 28 -19.98 34.33 -14.75
C SER A 28 -18.48 34.79 -14.85
N ALA A 29 -17.95 35.28 -13.75
CA ALA A 29 -16.51 35.45 -13.63
C ALA A 29 -15.81 34.10 -13.84
N ALA A 30 -14.89 34.01 -14.78
CA ALA A 30 -14.07 32.82 -14.94
C ALA A 30 -13.34 32.52 -13.62
N PRO A 31 -13.24 31.25 -13.21
CA PRO A 31 -12.53 30.91 -12.00
C PRO A 31 -11.09 31.43 -12.08
N ALA A 32 -10.62 32.06 -11.02
CA ALA A 32 -9.25 32.52 -10.93
C ALA A 32 -8.30 31.33 -11.17
N PRO A 33 -7.22 31.50 -11.96
CA PRO A 33 -6.26 30.43 -12.18
C PRO A 33 -5.71 29.98 -10.83
N SER A 34 -5.71 28.66 -10.60
CA SER A 34 -5.10 28.07 -9.42
C SER A 34 -3.63 28.49 -9.34
N PRO A 35 -3.10 28.83 -8.15
CA PRO A 35 -1.69 29.18 -8.01
C PRO A 35 -0.82 28.04 -8.52
N GLN A 36 -0.01 28.30 -9.53
CA GLN A 36 0.96 27.34 -10.03
C GLN A 36 2.05 27.15 -8.96
N PRO A 37 2.51 25.93 -8.73
CA PRO A 37 3.58 25.69 -7.79
C PRO A 37 4.82 26.50 -8.21
N THR A 38 5.41 27.19 -7.27
CA THR A 38 6.58 28.04 -7.48
C THR A 38 7.89 27.27 -7.67
N TYR A 39 7.82 25.92 -7.57
CA TYR A 39 8.96 25.02 -7.78
C TYR A 39 8.55 23.86 -8.68
N THR A 40 9.50 23.32 -9.41
CA THR A 40 9.37 22.06 -10.14
C THR A 40 10.27 21.01 -9.50
N ILE A 41 9.71 19.83 -9.27
CA ILE A 41 10.52 18.68 -8.87
C ILE A 41 11.14 18.11 -10.15
N PRO A 42 12.48 18.03 -10.25
CA PRO A 42 13.10 17.42 -11.41
C PRO A 42 12.68 15.94 -11.51
N THR A 43 12.22 15.55 -12.68
CA THR A 43 11.86 14.17 -12.98
C THR A 43 12.94 13.57 -13.86
N ILE A 44 13.49 12.43 -13.45
CA ILE A 44 14.43 11.64 -14.23
C ILE A 44 13.72 10.36 -14.63
N ASP A 45 13.55 10.15 -15.93
CA ASP A 45 12.98 8.91 -16.47
C ASP A 45 14.09 7.87 -16.63
N LEU A 46 14.04 6.83 -15.81
CA LEU A 46 14.96 5.68 -15.84
C LEU A 46 14.37 4.46 -16.55
N SER A 47 13.23 4.56 -17.21
CA SER A 47 12.54 3.41 -17.84
C SER A 47 13.41 2.69 -18.89
N HIS A 48 14.32 3.41 -19.54
CA HIS A 48 15.24 2.88 -20.54
C HIS A 48 16.61 2.45 -19.97
N ASP A 49 16.86 2.73 -18.70
CA ASP A 49 18.13 2.36 -18.03
C ASP A 49 18.05 0.91 -17.50
N THR A 50 18.01 -0.03 -18.43
CA THR A 50 17.86 -1.45 -18.10
C THR A 50 19.09 -2.04 -17.39
N GLY A 51 20.24 -1.39 -17.48
CA GLY A 51 21.46 -1.79 -16.77
C GLY A 51 21.37 -1.67 -15.25
N HIS A 52 20.49 -0.81 -14.75
CA HIS A 52 20.22 -0.60 -13.33
C HIS A 52 18.93 -1.27 -12.83
N GLN A 53 18.27 -2.07 -13.68
CA GLN A 53 17.04 -2.77 -13.33
C GLN A 53 17.33 -4.23 -12.99
N ILE A 54 17.02 -4.62 -11.76
CA ILE A 54 17.18 -6.00 -11.29
C ILE A 54 15.80 -6.63 -11.12
N VAL A 55 15.55 -7.73 -11.84
CA VAL A 55 14.33 -8.52 -11.67
C VAL A 55 14.52 -9.46 -10.48
N VAL A 56 13.84 -9.16 -9.38
CA VAL A 56 13.89 -9.98 -8.17
C VAL A 56 13.11 -11.28 -8.33
N ASP A 57 11.91 -11.19 -8.89
CA ASP A 57 11.04 -12.34 -9.15
C ASP A 57 10.04 -12.06 -10.28
N ARG A 58 9.56 -13.13 -10.89
CA ARG A 58 8.51 -13.06 -11.90
C ARG A 58 7.69 -14.35 -11.89
N GLU A 59 6.38 -14.21 -11.96
CA GLU A 59 5.44 -15.32 -12.12
C GLU A 59 4.36 -14.91 -13.12
N ALA A 60 4.17 -15.69 -14.18
CA ALA A 60 3.21 -15.36 -15.23
C ALA A 60 1.78 -15.32 -14.66
N GLY A 61 1.05 -14.24 -14.94
CA GLY A 61 -0.33 -14.06 -14.48
C GLY A 61 -0.49 -13.77 -12.99
N GLN A 62 0.62 -13.69 -12.22
CA GLN A 62 0.59 -13.43 -10.78
C GLN A 62 1.12 -12.03 -10.47
N TYR A 63 0.34 -11.24 -9.78
CA TYR A 63 0.83 -9.98 -9.20
C TYR A 63 1.75 -10.29 -8.00
N LEU A 64 2.95 -9.77 -8.05
CA LEU A 64 3.94 -9.82 -6.97
C LEU A 64 4.24 -8.38 -6.57
N GLY A 65 3.78 -7.96 -5.42
CA GLY A 65 3.87 -6.56 -5.05
C GLY A 65 4.15 -6.31 -3.58
N HIS A 66 4.30 -5.04 -3.25
CA HIS A 66 4.55 -4.57 -1.89
C HIS A 66 5.77 -5.23 -1.23
N PRO A 67 6.93 -5.27 -1.88
CA PRO A 67 8.12 -5.87 -1.30
C PRO A 67 8.67 -5.01 -0.16
N THR A 68 9.17 -5.68 0.87
CA THR A 68 10.02 -5.05 1.88
C THR A 68 11.35 -5.77 1.96
N THR A 69 12.41 -5.01 2.17
CA THR A 69 13.77 -5.54 2.24
C THR A 69 14.45 -5.14 3.53
N VAL A 70 15.44 -5.93 3.92
CA VAL A 70 16.39 -5.57 4.98
C VAL A 70 17.79 -5.95 4.54
N LEU A 71 18.72 -5.02 4.68
CA LEU A 71 20.14 -5.24 4.49
C LEU A 71 20.75 -5.71 5.81
N LEU A 72 21.52 -6.79 5.79
CA LEU A 72 22.20 -7.33 6.96
C LEU A 72 23.48 -6.53 7.29
N GLU A 73 24.12 -6.86 8.40
CA GLU A 73 25.28 -6.11 8.90
C GLU A 73 26.54 -6.29 8.06
N ASP A 74 26.60 -7.35 7.25
CA ASP A 74 27.68 -7.58 6.29
C ASP A 74 27.65 -6.60 5.10
N ASN A 75 26.62 -5.73 5.02
CA ASN A 75 26.39 -4.79 3.93
C ASN A 75 26.32 -5.43 2.52
N LYS A 76 26.02 -6.70 2.45
CA LYS A 76 25.91 -7.48 1.20
C LYS A 76 24.67 -8.34 1.16
N THR A 77 24.36 -9.03 2.25
CA THR A 77 23.18 -9.90 2.31
C THR A 77 21.93 -9.07 2.47
N MET A 78 20.99 -9.26 1.55
CA MET A 78 19.66 -8.67 1.63
C MET A 78 18.60 -9.77 1.71
N LEU A 79 17.60 -9.54 2.53
CA LEU A 79 16.41 -10.37 2.60
C LEU A 79 15.25 -9.58 2.03
N ILE A 80 14.34 -10.26 1.34
CA ILE A 80 13.13 -9.66 0.79
C ILE A 80 11.93 -10.56 1.05
N VAL A 81 10.82 -9.95 1.41
CA VAL A 81 9.52 -10.60 1.51
C VAL A 81 8.46 -9.80 0.75
N TYR A 82 7.49 -10.48 0.18
CA TYR A 82 6.34 -9.89 -0.51
C TYR A 82 5.21 -10.91 -0.62
N PRO A 83 3.95 -10.50 -0.68
CA PRO A 83 2.84 -11.42 -0.87
C PRO A 83 2.66 -11.78 -2.35
N LYS A 84 2.10 -12.97 -2.59
CA LYS A 84 1.58 -13.37 -3.90
C LYS A 84 0.18 -12.80 -4.09
N GLY A 85 0.11 -11.50 -4.37
CA GLY A 85 -1.12 -10.75 -4.55
C GLY A 85 -0.99 -9.32 -4.04
N HIS A 86 -2.05 -8.54 -4.19
CA HIS A 86 -2.10 -7.17 -3.70
C HIS A 86 -2.43 -7.17 -2.19
N GLY A 87 -1.40 -7.15 -1.35
CA GLY A 87 -1.53 -7.20 0.10
C GLY A 87 -2.03 -8.54 0.67
N ARG A 88 -2.30 -9.55 -0.15
CA ARG A 88 -2.87 -10.83 0.28
C ARG A 88 -2.14 -12.00 -0.34
N GLY A 89 -2.25 -13.16 0.30
CA GLY A 89 -1.75 -14.43 -0.20
C GLY A 89 -0.49 -14.90 0.50
N ALA A 90 0.12 -15.95 -0.03
CA ALA A 90 1.33 -16.53 0.51
C ALA A 90 2.49 -15.52 0.46
N ILE A 91 3.26 -15.48 1.54
CA ILE A 91 4.45 -14.64 1.63
C ILE A 91 5.61 -15.38 0.97
N VAL A 92 6.21 -14.74 -0.01
CA VAL A 92 7.43 -15.21 -0.66
C VAL A 92 8.64 -14.65 0.07
N TYR A 93 9.68 -15.46 0.18
CA TYR A 93 10.94 -15.11 0.78
C TYR A 93 12.11 -15.41 -0.16
N LYS A 94 13.00 -14.45 -0.34
CA LYS A 94 14.23 -14.62 -1.12
C LYS A 94 15.40 -13.91 -0.45
N ARG A 95 16.60 -14.27 -0.89
CA ARG A 95 17.87 -13.73 -0.37
C ARG A 95 18.78 -13.32 -1.52
N SER A 96 19.43 -12.19 -1.37
CA SER A 96 20.59 -11.78 -2.13
C SER A 96 21.85 -11.88 -1.26
N ARG A 97 23.02 -12.07 -1.88
CA ARG A 97 24.32 -12.08 -1.21
C ARG A 97 25.29 -11.04 -1.77
N ASP A 98 24.81 -10.19 -2.64
CA ASP A 98 25.59 -9.22 -3.41
C ASP A 98 24.94 -7.83 -3.47
N GLY A 99 24.20 -7.46 -2.41
CA GLY A 99 23.58 -6.16 -2.33
C GLY A 99 22.33 -6.01 -3.22
N GLY A 100 21.70 -7.11 -3.60
CA GLY A 100 20.47 -7.07 -4.40
C GLY A 100 20.70 -7.22 -5.91
N LEU A 101 21.96 -7.41 -6.36
CA LEU A 101 22.26 -7.59 -7.79
C LEU A 101 21.76 -8.92 -8.33
N THR A 102 21.83 -9.97 -7.51
CA THR A 102 21.23 -11.27 -7.83
C THR A 102 20.39 -11.79 -6.66
N TRP A 103 19.41 -12.63 -6.96
CA TRP A 103 18.48 -13.17 -5.98
C TRP A 103 18.36 -14.68 -6.07
N SER A 104 18.24 -15.34 -4.94
CA SER A 104 17.99 -16.78 -4.86
C SER A 104 16.65 -17.16 -5.52
N ASN A 105 16.44 -18.45 -5.75
CA ASN A 105 15.10 -18.98 -5.87
C ASN A 105 14.28 -18.66 -4.62
N ARG A 106 12.96 -18.82 -4.68
CA ARG A 106 12.08 -18.71 -3.50
C ARG A 106 12.53 -19.72 -2.46
N LEU A 107 12.74 -19.25 -1.25
CA LEU A 107 13.19 -20.07 -0.13
C LEU A 107 11.99 -20.67 0.62
N PRO A 108 12.16 -21.82 1.28
CA PRO A 108 11.12 -22.39 2.14
C PRO A 108 10.69 -21.40 3.23
N THR A 109 9.41 -21.40 3.54
CA THR A 109 8.79 -20.57 4.57
C THR A 109 7.99 -21.42 5.53
N PRO A 110 7.79 -20.98 6.80
CA PRO A 110 6.88 -21.62 7.73
C PRO A 110 5.44 -21.69 7.17
N LEU A 111 4.67 -22.66 7.62
CA LEU A 111 3.32 -22.93 7.10
C LEU A 111 2.38 -21.72 7.28
N SER A 112 2.49 -21.00 8.39
CA SER A 112 1.68 -19.81 8.66
C SER A 112 1.91 -18.66 7.70
N TRP A 113 2.97 -18.71 6.87
CA TRP A 113 3.26 -17.70 5.86
C TRP A 113 2.43 -17.89 4.58
N GLU A 114 1.69 -18.98 4.44
CA GLU A 114 0.78 -19.20 3.30
C GLU A 114 -0.38 -18.21 3.25
N THR A 115 -0.65 -17.51 4.36
CA THR A 115 -1.71 -16.53 4.46
C THR A 115 -1.18 -15.19 4.92
N SER A 116 -1.54 -14.11 4.19
CA SER A 116 -1.33 -12.73 4.58
C SER A 116 -2.55 -11.92 4.16
N HIS A 117 -2.95 -10.93 4.94
CA HIS A 117 -4.02 -9.99 4.59
C HIS A 117 -3.52 -8.58 4.42
N GLU A 118 -2.24 -8.38 4.67
CA GLU A 118 -1.52 -7.13 4.42
C GLU A 118 -0.04 -7.41 4.17
N VAL A 119 0.64 -6.39 3.74
CA VAL A 119 2.04 -6.46 3.35
C VAL A 119 2.92 -6.93 4.50
N PRO A 120 3.74 -7.97 4.31
CA PRO A 120 4.75 -8.33 5.30
C PRO A 120 5.83 -7.24 5.35
N THR A 121 6.28 -6.87 6.55
CA THR A 121 7.33 -5.87 6.73
C THR A 121 8.47 -6.38 7.60
N LEU A 122 9.71 -6.19 7.12
CA LEU A 122 10.93 -6.64 7.79
C LEU A 122 11.59 -5.49 8.55
N HIS A 123 12.02 -5.77 9.79
CA HIS A 123 12.72 -4.81 10.63
C HIS A 123 13.87 -5.47 11.38
N ARG A 124 15.04 -4.84 11.36
CA ARG A 124 16.16 -5.23 12.22
C ARG A 124 15.97 -4.57 13.57
N VAL A 125 16.08 -5.35 14.62
CA VAL A 125 15.90 -4.89 15.99
C VAL A 125 16.99 -5.46 16.90
N VAL A 126 17.23 -4.78 18.00
CA VAL A 126 18.01 -5.29 19.13
C VAL A 126 17.06 -5.34 20.33
N ASP A 127 16.91 -6.52 20.93
CA ASP A 127 16.04 -6.67 22.09
C ASP A 127 16.67 -6.10 23.38
N ALA A 128 15.89 -6.08 24.44
CA ALA A 128 16.34 -5.56 25.73
C ALA A 128 17.55 -6.31 26.33
N GLN A 129 17.85 -7.51 25.86
CA GLN A 129 19.02 -8.30 26.24
C GLN A 129 20.21 -8.11 25.29
N GLY A 130 20.13 -7.15 24.36
CA GLY A 130 21.15 -6.86 23.37
C GLY A 130 21.22 -7.87 22.22
N ARG A 131 20.26 -8.78 22.08
CA ARG A 131 20.27 -9.77 21.00
C ARG A 131 19.71 -9.16 19.72
N LYS A 132 20.45 -9.35 18.64
CA LYS A 132 20.06 -8.91 17.30
C LYS A 132 19.04 -9.88 16.72
N ARG A 133 17.98 -9.34 16.13
CA ARG A 133 16.92 -10.10 15.51
C ARG A 133 16.42 -9.39 14.27
N ILE A 134 15.80 -10.16 13.39
CA ILE A 134 14.95 -9.61 12.36
C ILE A 134 13.53 -10.06 12.67
N ILE A 135 12.62 -9.12 12.75
CA ILE A 135 11.21 -9.38 12.93
C ILE A 135 10.47 -9.10 11.65
N MET A 136 9.45 -9.88 11.38
CA MET A 136 8.51 -9.67 10.29
C MET A 136 7.12 -9.52 10.87
N PHE A 137 6.48 -8.39 10.59
CA PHE A 137 5.05 -8.25 10.82
C PHE A 137 4.28 -8.64 9.57
N SER A 138 3.16 -9.31 9.74
CA SER A 138 2.20 -9.57 8.69
C SER A 138 0.83 -9.14 9.17
N GLY A 139 0.22 -8.24 8.40
CA GLY A 139 -1.14 -7.80 8.66
C GLY A 139 -2.10 -8.98 8.59
N LEU A 140 -2.96 -9.00 9.56
CA LEU A 140 -4.13 -9.85 9.67
C LEU A 140 -4.92 -9.33 10.87
N TYR A 141 -6.03 -9.92 11.17
CA TYR A 141 -6.73 -9.67 12.40
C TYR A 141 -6.68 -10.95 13.27
N PRO A 142 -5.89 -10.95 14.34
CA PRO A 142 -4.94 -9.95 14.83
C PRO A 142 -3.64 -9.88 14.01
N ILE A 143 -2.85 -8.80 14.21
CA ILE A 143 -1.52 -8.65 13.63
C ILE A 143 -0.62 -9.77 14.14
N ARG A 144 0.16 -10.36 13.23
CA ARG A 144 1.07 -11.47 13.52
C ARG A 144 2.52 -11.03 13.36
N MET A 145 3.42 -11.72 14.06
CA MET A 145 4.85 -11.51 13.98
C MET A 145 5.59 -12.84 13.86
N ALA A 146 6.61 -12.89 13.02
CA ALA A 146 7.64 -13.92 12.97
C ALA A 146 9.00 -13.32 13.29
N VAL A 147 9.92 -14.17 13.74
CA VAL A 147 11.26 -13.76 14.17
C VAL A 147 12.29 -14.71 13.59
N THR A 148 13.45 -14.16 13.23
CA THR A 148 14.69 -14.91 12.99
C THR A 148 15.81 -14.36 13.87
N GLU A 149 16.66 -15.25 14.36
CA GLU A 149 17.84 -14.95 15.17
C GLU A 149 19.16 -15.39 14.48
N ASP A 150 19.07 -15.88 13.25
CA ASP A 150 20.15 -16.45 12.47
C ASP A 150 20.30 -15.83 11.07
N ASP A 151 20.01 -14.52 10.97
CA ASP A 151 20.07 -13.76 9.73
C ASP A 151 19.15 -14.32 8.63
N GLY A 152 17.97 -14.80 9.03
CA GLY A 152 16.95 -15.28 8.11
C GLY A 152 17.21 -16.68 7.55
N LYS A 153 18.11 -17.49 8.14
CA LYS A 153 18.26 -18.88 7.73
C LYS A 153 17.07 -19.71 8.14
N THR A 154 16.56 -19.45 9.34
CA THR A 154 15.32 -20.04 9.86
C THR A 154 14.39 -18.95 10.37
N TRP A 155 13.10 -19.22 10.33
CA TRP A 155 12.06 -18.31 10.78
C TRP A 155 11.06 -19.02 11.69
N SER A 156 10.56 -18.31 12.68
CA SER A 156 9.42 -18.79 13.45
C SER A 156 8.12 -18.73 12.64
N GLU A 157 7.11 -19.46 13.11
CA GLU A 157 5.74 -19.26 12.65
C GLU A 157 5.26 -17.83 12.94
N LEU A 158 4.37 -17.31 12.10
CA LEU A 158 3.64 -16.09 12.36
C LEU A 158 2.63 -16.31 13.49
N LYS A 159 2.82 -15.61 14.61
CA LYS A 159 1.96 -15.69 15.79
C LYS A 159 1.32 -14.33 16.07
N PRO A 160 0.07 -14.29 16.52
CA PRO A 160 -0.54 -13.06 17.01
C PRO A 160 0.29 -12.40 18.11
N ILE A 161 0.46 -11.08 18.05
CA ILE A 161 1.20 -10.31 19.06
C ILE A 161 0.30 -9.65 20.09
N GLY A 162 -1.01 -9.66 19.88
CA GLY A 162 -2.00 -9.10 20.78
C GLY A 162 -3.25 -8.65 20.03
N ASN A 163 -4.24 -8.17 20.76
CA ASN A 163 -5.47 -7.62 20.20
C ASN A 163 -5.35 -6.10 20.06
N PHE A 164 -4.69 -5.65 19.01
CA PHE A 164 -4.46 -4.22 18.73
C PHE A 164 -5.41 -3.64 17.67
N GLY A 165 -6.50 -4.34 17.38
CA GLY A 165 -7.45 -3.90 16.35
C GLY A 165 -7.11 -4.38 14.95
N GLY A 166 -7.52 -3.61 13.95
CA GLY A 166 -7.56 -4.00 12.56
C GLY A 166 -6.21 -4.15 11.86
N VAL A 167 -6.30 -4.48 10.61
CA VAL A 167 -5.19 -4.72 9.69
C VAL A 167 -4.36 -3.47 9.50
N VAL A 168 -3.07 -3.53 9.82
CA VAL A 168 -2.14 -2.42 9.60
C VAL A 168 -0.79 -2.96 9.14
N THR A 169 -0.24 -2.30 8.13
CA THR A 169 1.15 -2.48 7.74
C THR A 169 2.04 -1.63 8.64
N MET A 170 3.05 -2.24 9.23
CA MET A 170 4.03 -1.50 10.03
C MET A 170 4.94 -0.69 9.13
N ALA A 171 4.84 0.63 9.16
CA ALA A 171 5.65 1.51 8.33
C ALA A 171 7.09 1.60 8.85
N SER A 172 7.28 1.62 10.18
CA SER A 172 8.59 1.72 10.81
C SER A 172 8.60 1.12 12.21
N VAL A 173 9.79 0.76 12.68
CA VAL A 173 10.08 0.35 14.05
C VAL A 173 11.27 1.14 14.55
N ILE A 174 11.15 1.74 15.72
CA ILE A 174 12.22 2.53 16.35
C ILE A 174 12.54 1.96 17.72
N ALA A 175 13.81 2.05 18.11
CA ALA A 175 14.22 1.76 19.47
C ALA A 175 13.79 2.90 20.42
N LEU A 176 13.19 2.55 21.53
CA LEU A 176 12.94 3.51 22.60
C LEU A 176 14.21 3.64 23.48
N LYS A 177 14.45 4.84 23.98
CA LYS A 177 15.55 5.13 24.90
C LYS A 177 15.16 4.74 26.32
#